data_1552c07d4e823b2c72392a4e62964311
#
_entry.id   1552c07d4e823b2c72392a4e62964311
#
_cell.length_a   1.000
_cell.length_b   1.000
_cell.length_c   1.000
_cell.angle_alpha   90.00
_cell.angle_beta   90.00
_cell.angle_gamma   90.00
#
_symmetry.space_group_name_H-M   'P 1'
#
loop_
_entity.id
_entity.type
_entity.pdbx_description
1 polymer ?
#
loop_
_entity_poly.entity_id
_entity_poly.type
_entity_poly.pdbx_seq_one_letter_code
_entity_poly.pdbx_strand_id
1 'polypeptide(L)'
;MSMSINQHFSLGRLLQFALPSIIMMMFMSLYTIVDGIFISRFIGSNALSSLNIVFPVICIVTAIGTMLATGGNAIISKYLGEGKHREARECLTMFVVVGVAVSIVVLVFTHLFLTPVCYFLGSNEVLLADCEKYLATAISFAPACMLQSLFQSYLVTAEKPHLGLFLTIGAGILNAFLDYFLIAVCRLGMTGAALATGIGQTVPALAGLLFFLSNKKGLRLVRFHFHPKELLMACYNGSSEMVTQLANAIITFLFNIVMMELAGGPGVAAITILLYGQFLFNAFYLGFTIGISPLIGFQYGAKNHRELKNIYQIAFVFTAISSVILTIAAVVSAGPLVQVFTHDPETFALADAGFPLFAVNFLFSGINIASSGFFTALSNGKVSAIISFCRTLVFIAISLVILPHFLGITGAWIAVPVAEFLTLILSALMHKKYFLTPGERNYFQQDIIL
;
A
#
# COMPACT_ATOMS: atom_id res chain seq x y z
N MET A 1 -23.98 -7.14 -13.40
CA MET A 1 -23.88 -8.55 -13.00
C MET A 1 -23.04 -8.62 -11.73
N SER A 2 -23.53 -9.22 -10.63
CA SER A 2 -22.72 -9.49 -9.44
C SER A 2 -21.72 -10.59 -9.82
N MET A 3 -20.43 -10.24 -9.86
CA MET A 3 -19.38 -11.23 -10.07
C MET A 3 -19.16 -11.97 -8.76
N SER A 4 -19.38 -13.29 -8.77
CA SER A 4 -19.12 -14.16 -7.61
C SER A 4 -17.67 -14.61 -7.60
N ILE A 5 -17.06 -14.73 -6.40
CA ILE A 5 -15.73 -15.32 -6.21
C ILE A 5 -15.71 -16.84 -6.45
N ASN A 6 -16.88 -17.46 -6.51
CA ASN A 6 -17.04 -18.89 -6.79
C ASN A 6 -17.40 -19.13 -8.27
N GLN A 7 -16.46 -18.84 -9.17
CA GLN A 7 -16.63 -19.09 -10.62
C GLN A 7 -15.29 -19.41 -11.28
N HIS A 8 -15.35 -19.91 -12.51
CA HIS A 8 -14.16 -20.06 -13.35
C HIS A 8 -13.74 -18.70 -13.91
N PHE A 9 -12.45 -18.36 -13.76
CA PHE A 9 -11.88 -17.09 -14.22
C PHE A 9 -11.11 -17.26 -15.53
N SER A 10 -11.62 -16.63 -16.58
CA SER A 10 -10.81 -16.30 -17.76
C SER A 10 -10.05 -14.99 -17.52
N LEU A 11 -9.05 -14.68 -18.35
CA LEU A 11 -8.30 -13.41 -18.26
C LEU A 11 -9.24 -12.19 -18.17
N GLY A 12 -10.24 -12.12 -19.08
CA GLY A 12 -11.17 -10.98 -19.10
C GLY A 12 -12.00 -10.86 -17.81
N ARG A 13 -12.48 -11.96 -17.23
CA ARG A 13 -13.23 -11.95 -15.97
C ARG A 13 -12.36 -11.60 -14.78
N LEU A 14 -11.11 -12.10 -14.74
CA LEU A 14 -10.15 -11.77 -13.69
C LEU A 14 -9.84 -10.27 -13.70
N LEU A 15 -9.57 -9.71 -14.89
CA LEU A 15 -9.30 -8.29 -15.05
C LEU A 15 -10.52 -7.43 -14.71
N GLN A 16 -11.72 -7.84 -15.14
CA GLN A 16 -12.94 -7.13 -14.82
C GLN A 16 -13.21 -7.09 -13.30
N PHE A 17 -12.82 -8.13 -12.56
CA PHE A 17 -12.93 -8.18 -11.10
C PHE A 17 -11.85 -7.31 -10.43
N ALA A 18 -10.61 -7.31 -10.93
CA ALA A 18 -9.49 -6.56 -10.37
C ALA A 18 -9.48 -5.08 -10.77
N LEU A 19 -10.08 -4.71 -11.91
CA LEU A 19 -10.03 -3.36 -12.46
C LEU A 19 -10.50 -2.26 -11.48
N PRO A 20 -11.59 -2.42 -10.72
CA PRO A 20 -11.98 -1.42 -9.73
C PRO A 20 -10.90 -1.18 -8.68
N SER A 21 -10.22 -2.23 -8.23
CA SER A 21 -9.13 -2.14 -7.24
C SER A 21 -7.88 -1.49 -7.83
N ILE A 22 -7.57 -1.74 -9.11
CA ILE A 22 -6.47 -1.08 -9.83
C ILE A 22 -6.74 0.43 -9.90
N ILE A 23 -7.92 0.82 -10.39
CA ILE A 23 -8.30 2.24 -10.52
C ILE A 23 -8.31 2.90 -9.14
N MET A 24 -8.83 2.22 -8.12
CA MET A 24 -8.85 2.71 -6.75
C MET A 24 -7.45 3.04 -6.23
N MET A 25 -6.47 2.14 -6.40
CA MET A 25 -5.11 2.34 -5.92
C MET A 25 -4.36 3.42 -6.72
N MET A 26 -4.55 3.45 -8.04
CA MET A 26 -3.97 4.51 -8.87
C MET A 26 -4.54 5.88 -8.51
N PHE A 27 -5.85 5.97 -8.28
CA PHE A 27 -6.49 7.21 -7.85
C PHE A 27 -6.00 7.67 -6.47
N MET A 28 -5.82 6.74 -5.53
CA MET A 28 -5.22 7.03 -4.21
C MET A 28 -3.82 7.62 -4.34
N SER A 29 -2.99 7.04 -5.21
CA SER A 29 -1.65 7.57 -5.45
C SER A 29 -1.69 8.99 -6.02
N LEU A 30 -2.58 9.24 -6.97
CA LEU A 30 -2.72 10.58 -7.57
C LEU A 30 -3.17 11.62 -6.56
N TYR A 31 -4.21 11.34 -5.76
CA TYR A 31 -4.67 12.35 -4.80
C TYR A 31 -3.65 12.60 -3.68
N THR A 32 -2.88 11.59 -3.26
CA THR A 32 -1.80 11.77 -2.27
C THR A 32 -0.71 12.73 -2.81
N ILE A 33 -0.38 12.61 -4.10
CA ILE A 33 0.55 13.55 -4.76
C ILE A 33 -0.03 14.95 -4.80
N VAL A 34 -1.31 15.08 -5.15
CA VAL A 34 -2.03 16.37 -5.21
C VAL A 34 -2.07 17.05 -3.84
N ASP A 35 -2.39 16.31 -2.78
CA ASP A 35 -2.39 16.80 -1.40
C ASP A 35 -1.02 17.39 -1.00
N GLY A 36 0.07 16.69 -1.28
CA GLY A 36 1.42 17.19 -1.06
C GLY A 36 1.73 18.49 -1.83
N ILE A 37 1.25 18.63 -3.07
CA ILE A 37 1.39 19.83 -3.87
C ILE A 37 0.59 21.01 -3.25
N PHE A 38 -0.63 20.77 -2.76
CA PHE A 38 -1.44 21.80 -2.10
C PHE A 38 -0.73 22.34 -0.86
N ILE A 39 -0.26 21.45 0.02
CA ILE A 39 0.46 21.85 1.24
C ILE A 39 1.69 22.70 0.89
N SER A 40 2.51 22.22 -0.06
CA SER A 40 3.73 22.93 -0.47
C SER A 40 3.45 24.32 -1.03
N ARG A 41 2.43 24.46 -1.89
CA ARG A 41 2.13 25.72 -2.58
C ARG A 41 1.40 26.75 -1.74
N PHE A 42 0.48 26.34 -0.87
CA PHE A 42 -0.41 27.25 -0.16
C PHE A 42 0.01 27.53 1.28
N ILE A 43 0.75 26.62 1.93
CA ILE A 43 1.19 26.80 3.33
C ILE A 43 2.68 27.15 3.37
N GLY A 44 3.51 26.52 2.55
CA GLY A 44 4.93 26.82 2.39
C GLY A 44 5.84 25.66 2.80
N SER A 45 7.17 25.88 2.65
CA SER A 45 8.18 24.84 2.86
C SER A 45 8.30 24.36 4.30
N ASN A 46 8.13 25.25 5.29
CA ASN A 46 8.16 24.87 6.71
C ASN A 46 7.03 23.93 7.09
N ALA A 47 5.84 24.13 6.50
CA ALA A 47 4.70 23.26 6.70
C ALA A 47 4.94 21.85 6.12
N LEU A 48 5.55 21.77 4.94
CA LEU A 48 5.92 20.49 4.35
C LEU A 48 6.98 19.77 5.20
N SER A 49 7.93 20.51 5.77
CA SER A 49 8.93 19.96 6.71
C SER A 49 8.26 19.43 7.97
N SER A 50 7.32 20.16 8.54
CA SER A 50 6.55 19.74 9.73
C SER A 50 5.73 18.49 9.45
N LEU A 51 5.07 18.40 8.28
CA LEU A 51 4.37 17.20 7.83
C LEU A 51 5.30 15.97 7.79
N ASN A 52 6.47 16.13 7.15
CA ASN A 52 7.44 15.04 7.02
C ASN A 52 7.97 14.56 8.38
N ILE A 53 8.18 15.47 9.34
CA ILE A 53 8.61 15.12 10.69
C ILE A 53 7.59 14.24 11.40
N VAL A 54 6.29 14.55 11.32
CA VAL A 54 5.25 13.81 12.05
C VAL A 54 4.67 12.63 11.27
N PHE A 55 4.99 12.53 9.99
CA PHE A 55 4.51 11.47 9.10
C PHE A 55 4.73 10.04 9.63
N PRO A 56 5.86 9.69 10.31
CA PRO A 56 6.06 8.35 10.86
C PRO A 56 4.95 7.88 11.82
N VAL A 57 4.33 8.78 12.59
CA VAL A 57 3.20 8.40 13.48
C VAL A 57 1.98 8.00 12.66
N ILE A 58 1.69 8.74 11.59
CA ILE A 58 0.59 8.44 10.68
C ILE A 58 0.85 7.13 9.95
N CYS A 59 2.11 6.90 9.53
CA CYS A 59 2.54 5.64 8.92
C CYS A 59 2.30 4.43 9.83
N ILE A 60 2.48 4.54 11.15
CA ILE A 60 2.20 3.44 12.09
C ILE A 60 0.73 3.04 12.03
N VAL A 61 -0.20 4.00 12.06
CA VAL A 61 -1.64 3.71 11.97
C VAL A 61 -1.98 3.06 10.64
N THR A 62 -1.46 3.60 9.54
CA THR A 62 -1.69 3.05 8.20
C THR A 62 -1.06 1.66 8.05
N ALA A 63 0.14 1.44 8.58
CA ALA A 63 0.84 0.15 8.53
C ALA A 63 0.08 -0.94 9.30
N ILE A 64 -0.46 -0.63 10.49
CA ILE A 64 -1.30 -1.56 11.25
C ILE A 64 -2.63 -1.80 10.50
N GLY A 65 -3.21 -0.75 9.92
CA GLY A 65 -4.43 -0.86 9.13
C GLY A 65 -4.27 -1.77 7.92
N THR A 66 -3.23 -1.59 7.13
CA THR A 66 -2.93 -2.44 5.97
C THR A 66 -2.56 -3.85 6.37
N MET A 67 -1.84 -4.05 7.48
CA MET A 67 -1.55 -5.38 8.04
C MET A 67 -2.84 -6.15 8.35
N LEU A 68 -3.76 -5.55 9.09
CA LEU A 68 -5.05 -6.16 9.44
C LEU A 68 -5.96 -6.31 8.21
N ALA A 69 -5.91 -5.38 7.27
CA ALA A 69 -6.69 -5.43 6.04
C ALA A 69 -6.28 -6.62 5.15
N THR A 70 -5.00 -6.74 4.83
CA THR A 70 -4.50 -7.79 3.91
C THR A 70 -4.44 -9.16 4.57
N GLY A 71 -3.92 -9.23 5.79
CA GLY A 71 -3.85 -10.48 6.55
C GLY A 71 -5.24 -10.99 6.97
N GLY A 72 -6.14 -10.10 7.38
CA GLY A 72 -7.53 -10.43 7.67
C GLY A 72 -8.30 -10.87 6.42
N ASN A 73 -8.05 -10.22 5.28
CA ASN A 73 -8.63 -10.60 3.99
C ASN A 73 -8.28 -12.06 3.62
N ALA A 74 -7.02 -12.47 3.80
CA ALA A 74 -6.58 -13.83 3.52
C ALA A 74 -7.36 -14.87 4.37
N ILE A 75 -7.59 -14.58 5.66
CA ILE A 75 -8.32 -15.48 6.57
C ILE A 75 -9.82 -15.51 6.24
N ILE A 76 -10.44 -14.33 6.04
CA ILE A 76 -11.86 -14.22 5.73
C ILE A 76 -12.18 -14.93 4.41
N SER A 77 -11.40 -14.69 3.36
CA SER A 77 -11.62 -15.32 2.05
C SER A 77 -11.40 -16.83 2.09
N LYS A 78 -10.42 -17.32 2.85
CA LYS A 78 -10.19 -18.74 3.09
C LYS A 78 -11.40 -19.38 3.77
N TYR A 79 -11.92 -18.80 4.85
CA TYR A 79 -13.10 -19.32 5.55
C TYR A 79 -14.35 -19.32 4.66
N LEU A 80 -14.51 -18.31 3.81
CA LEU A 80 -15.58 -18.32 2.80
C LEU A 80 -15.43 -19.48 1.83
N GLY A 81 -14.21 -19.79 1.38
CA GLY A 81 -13.92 -20.94 0.53
C GLY A 81 -14.17 -22.29 1.21
N GLU A 82 -13.89 -22.39 2.51
CA GLU A 82 -14.19 -23.58 3.34
C GLU A 82 -15.68 -23.72 3.65
N GLY A 83 -16.55 -22.77 3.24
CA GLY A 83 -17.97 -22.74 3.59
C GLY A 83 -18.28 -22.30 5.03
N LYS A 84 -17.27 -21.86 5.78
CA LYS A 84 -17.37 -21.39 7.17
C LYS A 84 -17.80 -19.93 7.24
N HIS A 85 -19.01 -19.64 6.77
CA HIS A 85 -19.51 -18.26 6.65
C HIS A 85 -19.67 -17.54 8.00
N ARG A 86 -19.92 -18.28 9.08
CA ARG A 86 -20.07 -17.72 10.43
C ARG A 86 -18.72 -17.24 10.93
N GLU A 87 -17.71 -18.07 10.86
CA GLU A 87 -16.34 -17.78 11.28
C GLU A 87 -15.76 -16.60 10.48
N ALA A 88 -16.02 -16.55 9.16
CA ALA A 88 -15.63 -15.44 8.32
C ALA A 88 -16.21 -14.09 8.79
N ARG A 89 -17.49 -14.07 9.22
CA ARG A 89 -18.16 -12.87 9.76
C ARG A 89 -17.64 -12.50 11.14
N GLU A 90 -17.40 -13.48 12.02
CA GLU A 90 -16.83 -13.25 13.34
C GLU A 90 -15.41 -12.68 13.24
N CYS A 91 -14.56 -13.21 12.35
CA CYS A 91 -13.23 -12.70 12.08
C CYS A 91 -13.27 -11.26 11.52
N LEU A 92 -14.13 -10.98 10.53
CA LEU A 92 -14.31 -9.63 10.00
C LEU A 92 -14.64 -8.64 11.11
N THR A 93 -15.60 -8.98 11.98
CA THR A 93 -16.00 -8.10 13.08
C THR A 93 -14.88 -7.92 14.08
N MET A 94 -14.17 -9.00 14.45
CA MET A 94 -13.02 -8.95 15.34
C MET A 94 -11.92 -8.04 14.82
N PHE A 95 -11.55 -8.15 13.54
CA PHE A 95 -10.50 -7.31 12.94
C PHE A 95 -10.89 -5.84 12.92
N VAL A 96 -12.17 -5.54 12.64
CA VAL A 96 -12.68 -4.15 12.69
C VAL A 96 -12.61 -3.61 14.13
N VAL A 97 -13.08 -4.36 15.12
CA VAL A 97 -13.07 -3.93 16.53
C VAL A 97 -11.65 -3.76 17.07
N VAL A 98 -10.76 -4.73 16.79
CA VAL A 98 -9.36 -4.66 17.20
C VAL A 98 -8.65 -3.48 16.52
N GLY A 99 -8.88 -3.28 15.21
CA GLY A 99 -8.30 -2.16 14.47
C GLY A 99 -8.71 -0.81 15.07
N VAL A 100 -10.01 -0.63 15.35
CA VAL A 100 -10.50 0.59 16.01
C VAL A 100 -9.92 0.75 17.42
N ALA A 101 -9.86 -0.33 18.21
CA ALA A 101 -9.29 -0.28 19.56
C ALA A 101 -7.81 0.15 19.53
N VAL A 102 -7.01 -0.43 18.64
CA VAL A 102 -5.59 -0.07 18.47
C VAL A 102 -5.45 1.38 18.02
N SER A 103 -6.26 1.83 17.06
CA SER A 103 -6.21 3.23 16.60
C SER A 103 -6.58 4.23 17.71
N ILE A 104 -7.53 3.89 18.59
CA ILE A 104 -7.87 4.71 19.76
C ILE A 104 -6.69 4.73 20.75
N VAL A 105 -6.01 3.61 20.99
CA VAL A 105 -4.82 3.58 21.86
C VAL A 105 -3.73 4.49 21.30
N VAL A 106 -3.43 4.41 20.01
CA VAL A 106 -2.44 5.28 19.35
C VAL A 106 -2.87 6.74 19.43
N LEU A 107 -4.15 7.05 19.20
CA LEU A 107 -4.71 8.39 19.31
C LEU A 107 -4.50 8.95 20.72
N VAL A 108 -4.93 8.22 21.75
CA VAL A 108 -4.82 8.67 23.15
C VAL A 108 -3.36 8.85 23.56
N PHE A 109 -2.50 7.88 23.22
CA PHE A 109 -1.06 7.97 23.50
C PHE A 109 -0.43 9.21 22.85
N THR A 110 -0.72 9.44 21.56
CA THR A 110 -0.16 10.58 20.83
C THR A 110 -0.65 11.92 21.41
N HIS A 111 -1.91 12.04 21.82
CA HIS A 111 -2.41 13.27 22.46
C HIS A 111 -1.81 13.51 23.85
N LEU A 112 -1.61 12.45 24.64
CA LEU A 112 -0.99 12.58 25.97
C LEU A 112 0.48 12.98 25.89
N PHE A 113 1.19 12.55 24.85
CA PHE A 113 2.62 12.76 24.65
C PHE A 113 2.93 13.60 23.39
N LEU A 114 2.05 14.52 23.01
CA LEU A 114 2.13 15.24 21.73
C LEU A 114 3.47 15.95 21.55
N THR A 115 3.83 16.84 22.46
CA THR A 115 5.07 17.61 22.43
C THR A 115 6.32 16.72 22.50
N PRO A 116 6.43 15.76 23.47
CA PRO A 116 7.54 14.80 23.48
C PRO A 116 7.69 14.00 22.19
N VAL A 117 6.59 13.57 21.57
CA VAL A 117 6.62 12.83 20.30
C VAL A 117 7.15 13.72 19.18
N CYS A 118 6.71 14.97 19.07
CA CYS A 118 7.23 15.90 18.06
C CYS A 118 8.74 16.14 18.21
N TYR A 119 9.25 16.35 19.41
CA TYR A 119 10.68 16.49 19.66
C TYR A 119 11.47 15.20 19.36
N PHE A 120 10.95 14.04 19.76
CA PHE A 120 11.56 12.74 19.46
C PHE A 120 11.69 12.50 17.96
N LEU A 121 10.74 12.98 17.16
CA LEU A 121 10.76 12.87 15.70
C LEU A 121 11.67 13.91 15.01
N GLY A 122 12.29 14.81 15.78
CA GLY A 122 13.25 15.79 15.26
C GLY A 122 12.71 17.19 15.02
N SER A 123 11.54 17.54 15.61
CA SER A 123 11.04 18.90 15.56
C SER A 123 11.95 19.86 16.36
N ASN A 124 12.04 21.11 15.88
CA ASN A 124 12.67 22.21 16.58
C ASN A 124 11.62 23.25 17.01
N GLU A 125 12.03 24.27 17.77
CA GLU A 125 11.11 25.31 18.27
C GLU A 125 10.34 26.04 17.16
N VAL A 126 10.94 26.19 15.97
CA VAL A 126 10.31 26.88 14.83
C VAL A 126 9.18 26.04 14.21
N LEU A 127 9.38 24.72 14.12
CA LEU A 127 8.44 23.79 13.46
C LEU A 127 7.44 23.15 14.44
N LEU A 128 7.72 23.23 15.75
CA LEU A 128 6.95 22.52 16.76
C LEU A 128 5.45 22.84 16.70
N ALA A 129 5.10 24.12 16.60
CA ALA A 129 3.70 24.54 16.58
C ALA A 129 2.91 23.97 15.38
N ASP A 130 3.54 23.86 14.21
CA ASP A 130 2.92 23.25 13.02
C ASP A 130 2.88 21.73 13.13
N CYS A 131 3.93 21.10 13.67
CA CYS A 131 3.96 19.68 13.96
C CYS A 131 2.82 19.28 14.90
N GLU A 132 2.66 19.99 16.02
CA GLU A 132 1.61 19.71 17.01
C GLU A 132 0.21 19.91 16.43
N LYS A 133 -0.04 21.03 15.72
CA LYS A 133 -1.35 21.29 15.10
C LYS A 133 -1.72 20.22 14.08
N TYR A 134 -0.79 19.86 13.22
CA TYR A 134 -1.04 18.82 12.22
C TYR A 134 -1.24 17.45 12.85
N LEU A 135 -0.30 17.02 13.72
CA LEU A 135 -0.34 15.70 14.33
C LEU A 135 -1.58 15.52 15.22
N ALA A 136 -1.90 16.48 16.08
CA ALA A 136 -3.08 16.41 16.94
C ALA A 136 -4.37 16.30 16.12
N THR A 137 -4.47 17.07 15.02
CA THR A 137 -5.64 17.01 14.15
C THR A 137 -5.70 15.71 13.38
N ALA A 138 -4.61 15.31 12.71
CA ALA A 138 -4.57 14.10 11.87
C ALA A 138 -4.80 12.83 12.69
N ILE A 139 -4.18 12.71 13.88
CA ILE A 139 -4.33 11.51 14.72
C ILE A 139 -5.75 11.36 15.29
N SER A 140 -6.51 12.45 15.41
CA SER A 140 -7.92 12.41 15.82
C SER A 140 -8.78 11.60 14.84
N PHE A 141 -8.34 11.48 13.59
CA PHE A 141 -8.97 10.67 12.55
C PHE A 141 -8.37 9.26 12.42
N ALA A 142 -7.45 8.84 13.31
CA ALA A 142 -6.85 7.51 13.25
C ALA A 142 -7.87 6.36 13.17
N PRO A 143 -9.02 6.38 13.91
CA PRO A 143 -10.05 5.35 13.73
C PRO A 143 -10.67 5.34 12.33
N ALA A 144 -10.85 6.51 11.72
CA ALA A 144 -11.37 6.62 10.36
C ALA A 144 -10.37 6.09 9.33
N CYS A 145 -9.08 6.45 9.47
CA CYS A 145 -7.99 5.92 8.65
C CYS A 145 -7.90 4.39 8.73
N MET A 146 -7.99 3.84 9.94
CA MET A 146 -8.00 2.41 10.19
C MET A 146 -9.18 1.72 9.48
N LEU A 147 -10.39 2.23 9.69
CA LEU A 147 -11.61 1.68 9.07
C LEU A 147 -11.58 1.78 7.55
N GLN A 148 -11.09 2.89 6.99
CA GLN A 148 -10.90 3.04 5.55
C GLN A 148 -10.00 1.93 5.00
N SER A 149 -8.84 1.71 5.60
CA SER A 149 -7.88 0.68 5.18
C SER A 149 -8.49 -0.72 5.21
N LEU A 150 -9.23 -1.05 6.28
CA LEU A 150 -9.91 -2.33 6.42
C LEU A 150 -11.01 -2.51 5.37
N PHE A 151 -11.89 -1.51 5.23
CA PHE A 151 -13.05 -1.63 4.35
C PHE A 151 -12.70 -1.59 2.87
N GLN A 152 -11.61 -0.93 2.47
CA GLN A 152 -11.10 -1.02 1.09
C GLN A 152 -10.83 -2.47 0.69
N SER A 153 -10.18 -3.26 1.55
CA SER A 153 -9.89 -4.67 1.30
C SER A 153 -11.14 -5.55 1.45
N TYR A 154 -11.91 -5.34 2.52
CA TYR A 154 -13.05 -6.22 2.84
C TYR A 154 -14.25 -6.03 1.91
N LEU A 155 -14.42 -4.85 1.28
CA LEU A 155 -15.43 -4.65 0.23
C LEU A 155 -15.13 -5.49 -1.01
N VAL A 156 -13.85 -5.66 -1.35
CA VAL A 156 -13.44 -6.56 -2.45
C VAL A 156 -13.80 -8.01 -2.12
N THR A 157 -13.51 -8.45 -0.90
CA THR A 157 -13.87 -9.79 -0.40
C THR A 157 -15.39 -9.99 -0.30
N ALA A 158 -16.15 -8.92 -0.02
CA ALA A 158 -17.61 -8.93 0.00
C ALA A 158 -18.23 -8.86 -1.41
N GLU A 159 -17.44 -9.06 -2.48
CA GLU A 159 -17.89 -9.00 -3.89
C GLU A 159 -18.44 -7.63 -4.30
N LYS A 160 -17.97 -6.55 -3.65
CA LYS A 160 -18.37 -5.16 -3.89
C LYS A 160 -17.20 -4.23 -4.24
N PRO A 161 -16.28 -4.62 -5.15
CA PRO A 161 -15.11 -3.79 -5.47
C PRO A 161 -15.48 -2.43 -6.07
N HIS A 162 -16.59 -2.35 -6.84
CA HIS A 162 -17.09 -1.08 -7.36
C HIS A 162 -17.51 -0.11 -6.26
N LEU A 163 -18.11 -0.60 -5.16
CA LEU A 163 -18.47 0.27 -4.03
C LEU A 163 -17.19 0.85 -3.40
N GLY A 164 -16.15 0.03 -3.19
CA GLY A 164 -14.84 0.50 -2.71
C GLY A 164 -14.25 1.58 -3.63
N LEU A 165 -14.31 1.37 -4.94
CA LEU A 165 -13.85 2.34 -5.95
C LEU A 165 -14.60 3.67 -5.84
N PHE A 166 -15.94 3.65 -5.84
CA PHE A 166 -16.75 4.89 -5.76
C PHE A 166 -16.50 5.64 -4.45
N LEU A 167 -16.38 4.93 -3.33
CA LEU A 167 -16.08 5.54 -2.04
C LEU A 167 -14.69 6.19 -2.03
N THR A 168 -13.68 5.55 -2.62
CA THR A 168 -12.32 6.10 -2.71
C THR A 168 -12.25 7.32 -3.61
N ILE A 169 -12.89 7.27 -4.80
CA ILE A 169 -12.95 8.44 -5.70
C ILE A 169 -13.70 9.59 -5.03
N GLY A 170 -14.84 9.32 -4.43
CA GLY A 170 -15.62 10.35 -3.71
C GLY A 170 -14.82 10.99 -2.56
N ALA A 171 -14.11 10.17 -1.79
CA ALA A 171 -13.23 10.64 -0.71
C ALA A 171 -12.09 11.51 -1.24
N GLY A 172 -11.43 11.11 -2.32
CA GLY A 172 -10.33 11.90 -2.90
C GLY A 172 -10.79 13.21 -3.51
N ILE A 173 -11.95 13.24 -4.19
CA ILE A 173 -12.54 14.50 -4.70
C ILE A 173 -12.92 15.40 -3.53
N LEU A 174 -13.53 14.86 -2.48
CA LEU A 174 -13.88 15.62 -1.28
C LEU A 174 -12.64 16.17 -0.59
N ASN A 175 -11.58 15.36 -0.44
CA ASN A 175 -10.31 15.79 0.13
C ASN A 175 -9.72 16.96 -0.67
N ALA A 176 -9.57 16.83 -1.98
CA ALA A 176 -9.04 17.92 -2.83
C ALA A 176 -9.88 19.21 -2.75
N PHE A 177 -11.20 19.08 -2.68
CA PHE A 177 -12.10 20.23 -2.46
C PHE A 177 -11.88 20.86 -1.09
N LEU A 178 -11.78 20.04 -0.03
CA LEU A 178 -11.56 20.52 1.33
C LEU A 178 -10.17 21.12 1.51
N ASP A 179 -9.14 20.59 0.85
CA ASP A 179 -7.79 21.18 0.86
C ASP A 179 -7.85 22.61 0.30
N TYR A 180 -8.47 22.79 -0.88
CA TYR A 180 -8.64 24.12 -1.43
C TYR A 180 -9.45 25.02 -0.48
N PHE A 181 -10.58 24.55 0.03
CA PHE A 181 -11.48 25.35 0.87
C PHE A 181 -10.86 25.70 2.23
N LEU A 182 -10.31 24.70 2.94
CA LEU A 182 -9.78 24.90 4.30
C LEU A 182 -8.41 25.58 4.32
N ILE A 183 -7.56 25.30 3.32
CA ILE A 183 -6.21 25.87 3.24
C ILE A 183 -6.24 27.24 2.57
N ALA A 184 -6.79 27.33 1.34
CA ALA A 184 -6.73 28.54 0.53
C ALA A 184 -7.79 29.59 0.91
N VAL A 185 -9.05 29.15 1.17
CA VAL A 185 -10.16 30.07 1.48
C VAL A 185 -10.21 30.39 3.00
N CYS A 186 -10.29 29.36 3.84
CA CYS A 186 -10.38 29.53 5.30
C CYS A 186 -9.04 29.85 5.97
N ARG A 187 -7.91 29.64 5.28
CA ARG A 187 -6.54 29.89 5.75
C ARG A 187 -6.21 29.18 7.09
N LEU A 188 -6.71 27.95 7.28
CA LEU A 188 -6.48 27.17 8.50
C LEU A 188 -5.08 26.53 8.54
N GLY A 189 -4.24 26.72 7.52
CA GLY A 189 -2.87 26.20 7.46
C GLY A 189 -2.81 24.69 7.66
N MET A 190 -1.88 24.22 8.50
CA MET A 190 -1.65 22.80 8.77
C MET A 190 -2.88 22.07 9.35
N THR A 191 -3.67 22.75 10.18
CA THR A 191 -4.93 22.20 10.70
C THR A 191 -5.93 21.95 9.57
N GLY A 192 -5.99 22.86 8.57
CA GLY A 192 -6.85 22.71 7.40
C GLY A 192 -6.49 21.49 6.57
N ALA A 193 -5.21 21.26 6.31
CA ALA A 193 -4.72 20.08 5.59
C ALA A 193 -5.08 18.77 6.33
N ALA A 194 -4.83 18.73 7.65
CA ALA A 194 -5.16 17.54 8.44
C ALA A 194 -6.67 17.26 8.50
N LEU A 195 -7.50 18.31 8.60
CA LEU A 195 -8.97 18.19 8.56
C LEU A 195 -9.45 17.68 7.20
N ALA A 196 -8.93 18.21 6.11
CA ALA A 196 -9.31 17.78 4.76
C ALA A 196 -9.07 16.29 4.57
N THR A 197 -7.88 15.83 4.91
CA THR A 197 -7.49 14.40 4.83
C THR A 197 -8.35 13.55 5.77
N GLY A 198 -8.52 13.97 7.02
CA GLY A 198 -9.30 13.23 8.02
C GLY A 198 -10.79 13.10 7.67
N ILE A 199 -11.42 14.17 7.18
CA ILE A 199 -12.81 14.14 6.71
C ILE A 199 -12.92 13.25 5.46
N GLY A 200 -11.97 13.37 4.52
CA GLY A 200 -11.90 12.51 3.35
C GLY A 200 -11.86 11.02 3.72
N GLN A 201 -11.08 10.63 4.72
CA GLN A 201 -11.00 9.26 5.23
C GLN A 201 -12.26 8.81 5.98
N THR A 202 -12.96 9.75 6.63
CA THR A 202 -14.17 9.45 7.41
C THR A 202 -15.33 9.00 6.52
N VAL A 203 -15.44 9.53 5.30
CA VAL A 203 -16.54 9.16 4.38
C VAL A 203 -16.51 7.66 4.01
N PRO A 204 -15.41 7.08 3.47
CA PRO A 204 -15.37 5.65 3.18
C PRO A 204 -15.41 4.79 4.46
N ALA A 205 -14.90 5.27 5.58
CA ALA A 205 -14.99 4.58 6.87
C ALA A 205 -16.46 4.41 7.32
N LEU A 206 -17.23 5.50 7.34
CA LEU A 206 -18.64 5.46 7.71
C LEU A 206 -19.49 4.70 6.69
N ALA A 207 -19.27 4.92 5.40
CA ALA A 207 -20.01 4.22 4.36
C ALA A 207 -19.76 2.69 4.39
N GLY A 208 -18.50 2.28 4.59
CA GLY A 208 -18.15 0.87 4.78
C GLY A 208 -18.79 0.28 6.04
N LEU A 209 -18.75 1.01 7.16
CA LEU A 209 -19.39 0.59 8.39
C LEU A 209 -20.90 0.39 8.21
N LEU A 210 -21.59 1.36 7.60
CA LEU A 210 -23.01 1.27 7.29
C LEU A 210 -23.32 0.10 6.36
N PHE A 211 -22.49 -0.14 5.34
CA PHE A 211 -22.63 -1.29 4.46
C PHE A 211 -22.57 -2.61 5.23
N PHE A 212 -21.55 -2.83 6.05
CA PHE A 212 -21.38 -4.08 6.79
C PHE A 212 -22.38 -4.24 7.94
N LEU A 213 -22.95 -3.17 8.48
CA LEU A 213 -24.04 -3.22 9.47
C LEU A 213 -25.38 -3.55 8.81
N SER A 214 -25.66 -3.00 7.62
CA SER A 214 -26.95 -3.14 6.93
C SER A 214 -27.02 -4.36 6.00
N ASN A 215 -25.88 -4.96 5.65
CA ASN A 215 -25.85 -6.09 4.72
C ASN A 215 -26.53 -7.32 5.32
N LYS A 216 -27.62 -7.76 4.68
CA LYS A 216 -28.39 -8.95 5.14
C LYS A 216 -27.81 -10.26 4.60
N LYS A 217 -27.09 -10.22 3.47
CA LYS A 217 -26.52 -11.39 2.78
C LYS A 217 -25.00 -11.27 2.70
N GLY A 218 -24.26 -12.38 2.82
CA GLY A 218 -22.81 -12.39 2.71
C GLY A 218 -22.09 -11.90 3.98
N LEU A 219 -20.97 -11.20 3.79
CA LEU A 219 -20.17 -10.64 4.87
C LEU A 219 -20.90 -9.46 5.54
N ARG A 220 -20.97 -9.49 6.87
CA ARG A 220 -21.59 -8.46 7.70
C ARG A 220 -21.00 -8.46 9.10
N LEU A 221 -21.17 -7.37 9.83
CA LEU A 221 -20.82 -7.31 11.24
C LEU A 221 -21.83 -8.12 12.07
N VAL A 222 -21.29 -8.95 12.97
CA VAL A 222 -22.06 -9.83 13.87
C VAL A 222 -21.47 -9.80 15.27
N ARG A 223 -22.20 -10.33 16.26
CA ARG A 223 -21.56 -10.62 17.55
C ARG A 223 -20.48 -11.67 17.33
N PHE A 224 -19.30 -11.46 17.89
CA PHE A 224 -18.15 -12.36 17.70
C PHE A 224 -17.60 -12.86 19.03
N HIS A 225 -16.97 -14.01 19.00
CA HIS A 225 -16.08 -14.47 20.04
C HIS A 225 -14.65 -14.04 19.69
N PHE A 226 -13.86 -13.76 20.69
CA PHE A 226 -12.48 -13.38 20.46
C PHE A 226 -11.64 -14.60 20.07
N HIS A 227 -11.08 -14.58 18.87
CA HIS A 227 -10.26 -15.66 18.30
C HIS A 227 -8.79 -15.22 18.22
N PRO A 228 -7.98 -15.40 19.29
CA PRO A 228 -6.61 -14.89 19.32
C PRO A 228 -5.70 -15.53 18.27
N LYS A 229 -5.94 -16.78 17.90
CA LYS A 229 -5.16 -17.47 16.86
C LYS A 229 -5.36 -16.84 15.49
N GLU A 230 -6.58 -16.53 15.12
CA GLU A 230 -6.95 -15.91 13.87
C GLU A 230 -6.42 -14.47 13.80
N LEU A 231 -6.47 -13.73 14.91
CA LEU A 231 -5.88 -12.39 14.99
C LEU A 231 -4.37 -12.45 14.80
N LEU A 232 -3.67 -13.34 15.51
CA LEU A 232 -2.23 -13.51 15.38
C LEU A 232 -1.85 -13.94 13.95
N MET A 233 -2.64 -14.84 13.35
CA MET A 233 -2.44 -15.26 11.96
C MET A 233 -2.68 -14.13 10.97
N ALA A 234 -3.67 -13.25 11.20
CA ALA A 234 -3.90 -12.07 10.38
C ALA A 234 -2.70 -11.10 10.47
N CYS A 235 -2.21 -10.81 11.68
CA CYS A 235 -1.02 -9.99 11.88
C CYS A 235 0.20 -10.59 11.17
N TYR A 236 0.39 -11.90 11.31
CA TYR A 236 1.49 -12.62 10.68
C TYR A 236 1.42 -12.59 9.15
N ASN A 237 0.24 -12.85 8.56
CA ASN A 237 0.05 -12.84 7.12
C ASN A 237 0.14 -11.43 6.52
N GLY A 238 -0.32 -10.43 7.25
CA GLY A 238 -0.28 -9.03 6.80
C GLY A 238 1.01 -8.30 7.17
N SER A 239 1.93 -8.94 7.89
CA SER A 239 3.21 -8.33 8.30
C SER A 239 4.05 -7.84 7.13
N SER A 240 3.91 -8.46 5.95
CA SER A 240 4.57 -8.04 4.70
C SER A 240 4.19 -6.62 4.29
N GLU A 241 2.91 -6.25 4.42
CA GLU A 241 2.42 -4.91 4.09
C GLU A 241 2.85 -3.88 5.15
N MET A 242 2.80 -4.26 6.42
CA MET A 242 3.30 -3.41 7.50
C MET A 242 4.80 -3.11 7.32
N VAL A 243 5.60 -4.12 7.03
CA VAL A 243 7.05 -3.97 6.77
C VAL A 243 7.27 -3.06 5.56
N THR A 244 6.50 -3.23 4.47
CA THR A 244 6.62 -2.40 3.27
C THR A 244 6.36 -0.92 3.60
N GLN A 245 5.31 -0.62 4.37
CA GLN A 245 4.98 0.75 4.75
C GLN A 245 6.06 1.40 5.61
N LEU A 246 6.59 0.69 6.60
CA LEU A 246 7.65 1.19 7.47
C LEU A 246 8.99 1.32 6.72
N ALA A 247 9.31 0.35 5.85
CA ALA A 247 10.53 0.37 5.07
C ALA A 247 10.59 1.55 4.10
N ASN A 248 9.45 1.95 3.50
CA ASN A 248 9.40 3.09 2.59
C ASN A 248 9.91 4.37 3.25
N ALA A 249 9.57 4.63 4.51
CA ALA A 249 10.05 5.80 5.25
C ALA A 249 11.58 5.74 5.45
N ILE A 250 12.11 4.57 5.83
CA ILE A 250 13.55 4.36 6.04
C ILE A 250 14.32 4.55 4.73
N ILE A 251 13.84 3.97 3.65
CA ILE A 251 14.49 4.04 2.33
C ILE A 251 14.46 5.46 1.77
N THR A 252 13.35 6.18 1.93
CA THR A 252 13.30 7.60 1.54
C THR A 252 14.34 8.41 2.29
N PHE A 253 14.50 8.18 3.59
CA PHE A 253 15.54 8.83 4.40
C PHE A 253 16.94 8.50 3.91
N LEU A 254 17.23 7.22 3.62
CA LEU A 254 18.53 6.79 3.08
C LEU A 254 18.82 7.43 1.71
N PHE A 255 17.85 7.47 0.82
CA PHE A 255 17.99 8.16 -0.47
C PHE A 255 18.30 9.64 -0.29
N ASN A 256 17.62 10.32 0.64
CA ASN A 256 17.87 11.74 0.91
C ASN A 256 19.30 11.99 1.38
N ILE A 257 19.84 11.14 2.26
CA ILE A 257 21.26 11.25 2.71
C ILE A 257 22.22 11.08 1.52
N VAL A 258 22.07 9.98 0.78
CA VAL A 258 22.96 9.65 -0.34
C VAL A 258 22.89 10.72 -1.43
N MET A 259 21.69 11.17 -1.78
CA MET A 259 21.51 12.18 -2.84
C MET A 259 21.95 13.58 -2.42
N MET A 260 21.82 13.91 -1.12
CA MET A 260 22.37 15.16 -0.57
C MET A 260 23.91 15.20 -0.68
N GLU A 261 24.56 14.06 -0.43
CA GLU A 261 26.01 13.94 -0.56
C GLU A 261 26.48 13.98 -2.03
N LEU A 262 25.74 13.36 -2.96
CA LEU A 262 26.14 13.22 -4.36
C LEU A 262 25.82 14.43 -5.22
N ALA A 263 24.69 15.11 -4.99
CA ALA A 263 24.16 16.15 -5.86
C ALA A 263 23.44 17.29 -5.10
N GLY A 264 23.57 17.35 -3.78
CA GLY A 264 22.97 18.40 -2.96
C GLY A 264 21.44 18.45 -3.02
N GLY A 265 20.88 19.65 -2.82
CA GLY A 265 19.43 19.88 -2.84
C GLY A 265 18.73 19.44 -4.14
N PRO A 266 19.24 19.79 -5.33
CA PRO A 266 18.68 19.33 -6.61
C PRO A 266 18.63 17.80 -6.73
N GLY A 267 19.64 17.08 -6.18
CA GLY A 267 19.67 15.62 -6.14
C GLY A 267 18.53 15.04 -5.28
N VAL A 268 18.30 15.60 -4.10
CA VAL A 268 17.19 15.18 -3.21
C VAL A 268 15.84 15.45 -3.87
N ALA A 269 15.69 16.60 -4.53
CA ALA A 269 14.47 16.91 -5.26
C ALA A 269 14.24 15.94 -6.44
N ALA A 270 15.30 15.61 -7.19
CA ALA A 270 15.24 14.67 -8.31
C ALA A 270 14.81 13.27 -7.84
N ILE A 271 15.44 12.70 -6.79
CA ILE A 271 15.04 11.37 -6.29
C ILE A 271 13.61 11.36 -5.75
N THR A 272 13.16 12.44 -5.13
CA THR A 272 11.78 12.55 -4.65
C THR A 272 10.78 12.43 -5.82
N ILE A 273 11.07 13.07 -6.96
CA ILE A 273 10.24 12.94 -8.18
C ILE A 273 10.21 11.48 -8.67
N LEU A 274 11.36 10.81 -8.70
CA LEU A 274 11.45 9.40 -9.10
C LEU A 274 10.64 8.48 -8.16
N LEU A 275 10.69 8.72 -6.85
CA LEU A 275 9.93 7.96 -5.86
C LEU A 275 8.41 8.19 -5.99
N TYR A 276 7.96 9.41 -6.31
CA TYR A 276 6.55 9.67 -6.64
C TYR A 276 6.12 8.92 -7.91
N GLY A 277 6.97 8.90 -8.93
CA GLY A 277 6.74 8.07 -10.12
C GLY A 277 6.62 6.59 -9.76
N GLN A 278 7.53 6.07 -8.94
CA GLN A 278 7.47 4.69 -8.46
C GLN A 278 6.17 4.39 -7.71
N PHE A 279 5.73 5.29 -6.84
CA PHE A 279 4.49 5.15 -6.09
C PHE A 279 3.28 5.04 -7.04
N LEU A 280 3.22 5.87 -8.05
CA LEU A 280 2.15 5.86 -9.05
C LEU A 280 2.12 4.55 -9.87
N PHE A 281 3.27 4.14 -10.43
CA PHE A 281 3.33 2.93 -11.24
C PHE A 281 3.12 1.65 -10.41
N ASN A 282 3.67 1.59 -9.20
CA ASN A 282 3.46 0.45 -8.30
C ASN A 282 2.02 0.33 -7.79
N ALA A 283 1.25 1.43 -7.75
CA ALA A 283 -0.16 1.41 -7.40
C ALA A 283 -0.99 0.52 -8.34
N PHE A 284 -0.61 0.42 -9.62
CA PHE A 284 -1.22 -0.50 -10.57
C PHE A 284 -1.09 -1.97 -10.10
N TYR A 285 0.11 -2.39 -9.75
CA TYR A 285 0.38 -3.77 -9.30
C TYR A 285 -0.25 -4.07 -7.95
N LEU A 286 -0.20 -3.11 -7.02
CA LEU A 286 -0.86 -3.22 -5.72
C LEU A 286 -2.37 -3.36 -5.87
N GLY A 287 -2.99 -2.55 -6.72
CA GLY A 287 -4.41 -2.63 -7.00
C GLY A 287 -4.82 -3.94 -7.64
N PHE A 288 -4.03 -4.45 -8.59
CA PHE A 288 -4.24 -5.77 -9.17
C PHE A 288 -4.16 -6.88 -8.12
N THR A 289 -3.11 -6.86 -7.30
CA THR A 289 -2.88 -7.86 -6.25
C THR A 289 -3.98 -7.86 -5.18
N ILE A 290 -4.40 -6.68 -4.72
CA ILE A 290 -5.53 -6.52 -3.79
C ILE A 290 -6.82 -7.05 -4.41
N GLY A 291 -7.05 -6.75 -5.69
CA GLY A 291 -8.24 -7.20 -6.42
C GLY A 291 -8.34 -8.71 -6.52
N ILE A 292 -7.24 -9.42 -6.81
CA ILE A 292 -7.27 -10.89 -6.96
C ILE A 292 -7.09 -11.65 -5.64
N SER A 293 -6.63 -11.01 -4.57
CA SER A 293 -6.34 -11.65 -3.27
C SER A 293 -7.52 -12.45 -2.71
N PRO A 294 -8.77 -11.93 -2.70
CA PRO A 294 -9.92 -12.71 -2.21
C PRO A 294 -10.21 -13.96 -3.04
N LEU A 295 -9.94 -13.90 -4.37
CA LEU A 295 -10.15 -15.04 -5.27
C LEU A 295 -9.18 -16.17 -4.94
N ILE A 296 -7.92 -15.83 -4.71
CA ILE A 296 -6.86 -16.77 -4.33
C ILE A 296 -7.20 -17.42 -2.99
N GLY A 297 -7.52 -16.61 -1.96
CA GLY A 297 -7.87 -17.09 -0.63
C GLY A 297 -9.10 -17.99 -0.63
N PHE A 298 -10.14 -17.64 -1.40
CA PHE A 298 -11.34 -18.45 -1.57
C PHE A 298 -11.05 -19.80 -2.22
N GLN A 299 -10.35 -19.82 -3.37
CA GLN A 299 -10.03 -21.08 -4.07
C GLN A 299 -9.11 -21.97 -3.23
N TYR A 300 -8.19 -21.36 -2.47
CA TYR A 300 -7.37 -22.08 -1.52
C TYR A 300 -8.20 -22.73 -0.40
N GLY A 301 -9.13 -21.97 0.22
CA GLY A 301 -10.04 -22.48 1.23
C GLY A 301 -10.98 -23.58 0.70
N ALA A 302 -11.48 -23.41 -0.53
CA ALA A 302 -12.31 -24.39 -1.23
C ALA A 302 -11.55 -25.63 -1.72
N LYS A 303 -10.22 -25.69 -1.53
CA LYS A 303 -9.32 -26.74 -2.04
C LYS A 303 -9.44 -26.94 -3.56
N ASN A 304 -9.79 -25.90 -4.30
CA ASN A 304 -9.90 -25.94 -5.76
C ASN A 304 -8.55 -25.65 -6.42
N HIS A 305 -7.65 -26.61 -6.37
CA HIS A 305 -6.27 -26.47 -6.86
C HIS A 305 -6.20 -26.19 -8.36
N ARG A 306 -7.17 -26.69 -9.13
CA ARG A 306 -7.24 -26.44 -10.57
C ARG A 306 -7.48 -24.95 -10.87
N GLU A 307 -8.45 -24.34 -10.20
CA GLU A 307 -8.76 -22.94 -10.40
C GLU A 307 -7.70 -22.03 -9.77
N LEU A 308 -7.12 -22.42 -8.64
CA LEU A 308 -5.99 -21.73 -8.03
C LEU A 308 -4.79 -21.66 -8.99
N LYS A 309 -4.46 -22.77 -9.67
CA LYS A 309 -3.40 -22.83 -10.69
C LYS A 309 -3.73 -21.96 -11.91
N ASN A 310 -4.99 -21.97 -12.35
CA ASN A 310 -5.47 -21.13 -13.43
C ASN A 310 -5.30 -19.64 -13.11
N ILE A 311 -5.77 -19.18 -11.94
CA ILE A 311 -5.61 -17.79 -11.47
C ILE A 311 -4.13 -17.44 -11.38
N TYR A 312 -3.29 -18.32 -10.83
CA TYR A 312 -1.84 -18.12 -10.76
C TYR A 312 -1.23 -17.86 -12.13
N GLN A 313 -1.51 -18.73 -13.11
CA GLN A 313 -0.96 -18.60 -14.45
C GLN A 313 -1.40 -17.28 -15.12
N ILE A 314 -2.71 -16.98 -15.07
CA ILE A 314 -3.26 -15.76 -15.64
C ILE A 314 -2.64 -14.52 -14.97
N ALA A 315 -2.55 -14.51 -13.65
CA ALA A 315 -2.04 -13.38 -12.88
C ALA A 315 -0.58 -13.09 -13.21
N PHE A 316 0.29 -14.11 -13.24
CA PHE A 316 1.71 -13.89 -13.50
C PHE A 316 2.01 -13.59 -14.98
N VAL A 317 1.29 -14.17 -15.93
CA VAL A 317 1.41 -13.80 -17.35
C VAL A 317 0.95 -12.35 -17.56
N PHE A 318 -0.19 -11.97 -16.99
CA PHE A 318 -0.69 -10.59 -17.07
C PHE A 318 0.30 -9.61 -16.44
N THR A 319 0.82 -9.91 -15.26
CA THR A 319 1.78 -9.05 -14.56
C THR A 319 3.08 -8.93 -15.37
N ALA A 320 3.60 -10.00 -15.97
CA ALA A 320 4.79 -9.94 -16.79
C ALA A 320 4.60 -9.07 -18.05
N ILE A 321 3.47 -9.21 -18.74
CA ILE A 321 3.15 -8.39 -19.91
C ILE A 321 2.97 -6.92 -19.51
N SER A 322 2.20 -6.65 -18.46
CA SER A 322 1.96 -5.29 -17.98
C SER A 322 3.25 -4.64 -17.46
N SER A 323 4.19 -5.40 -16.88
CA SER A 323 5.50 -4.91 -16.46
C SER A 323 6.31 -4.34 -17.61
N VAL A 324 6.33 -5.02 -18.76
CA VAL A 324 7.00 -4.52 -19.98
C VAL A 324 6.30 -3.24 -20.46
N ILE A 325 4.97 -3.26 -20.56
CA ILE A 325 4.19 -2.10 -21.03
C ILE A 325 4.40 -0.89 -20.13
N LEU A 326 4.32 -1.07 -18.81
CA LEU A 326 4.49 0.03 -17.86
C LEU A 326 5.94 0.54 -17.81
N THR A 327 6.93 -0.32 -17.98
CA THR A 327 8.33 0.12 -18.09
C THR A 327 8.52 1.00 -19.33
N ILE A 328 8.02 0.58 -20.50
CA ILE A 328 8.07 1.38 -21.72
C ILE A 328 7.33 2.71 -21.52
N ALA A 329 6.11 2.66 -20.97
CA ALA A 329 5.33 3.86 -20.68
C ALA A 329 6.07 4.82 -19.74
N ALA A 330 6.70 4.32 -18.69
CA ALA A 330 7.48 5.11 -17.73
C ALA A 330 8.67 5.77 -18.40
N VAL A 331 9.45 5.04 -19.22
CA VAL A 331 10.60 5.58 -19.94
C VAL A 331 10.16 6.66 -20.95
N VAL A 332 9.11 6.41 -21.72
CA VAL A 332 8.61 7.38 -22.71
C VAL A 332 8.01 8.63 -22.06
N SER A 333 7.37 8.47 -20.90
CA SER A 333 6.76 9.59 -20.15
C SER A 333 7.71 10.31 -19.19
N ALA A 334 8.98 9.95 -19.12
CA ALA A 334 9.95 10.47 -18.15
C ALA A 334 10.01 12.02 -18.17
N GLY A 335 10.36 12.62 -19.31
CA GLY A 335 10.46 14.06 -19.45
C GLY A 335 9.16 14.81 -19.12
N PRO A 336 8.01 14.51 -19.75
CA PRO A 336 6.72 15.09 -19.39
C PRO A 336 6.35 14.94 -17.91
N LEU A 337 6.61 13.78 -17.32
CA LEU A 337 6.31 13.52 -15.90
C LEU A 337 7.18 14.37 -14.99
N VAL A 338 8.49 14.44 -15.23
CA VAL A 338 9.42 15.27 -14.45
C VAL A 338 9.05 16.75 -14.57
N GLN A 339 8.62 17.20 -15.74
CA GLN A 339 8.22 18.60 -15.98
C GLN A 339 7.00 19.04 -15.16
N VAL A 340 6.09 18.11 -14.84
CA VAL A 340 4.95 18.38 -13.95
C VAL A 340 5.40 18.74 -12.53
N PHE A 341 6.49 18.14 -12.06
CA PHE A 341 6.96 18.31 -10.69
C PHE A 341 7.94 19.46 -10.50
N THR A 342 8.78 19.76 -11.51
CA THR A 342 9.81 20.79 -11.37
C THR A 342 9.99 21.60 -12.64
N HIS A 343 10.32 22.91 -12.45
CA HIS A 343 10.75 23.82 -13.49
C HIS A 343 12.21 24.26 -13.28
N ASP A 344 12.85 23.82 -12.19
CA ASP A 344 14.26 24.07 -11.93
C ASP A 344 15.12 23.27 -12.92
N PRO A 345 15.99 23.93 -13.72
CA PRO A 345 16.75 23.27 -14.78
C PRO A 345 17.71 22.20 -14.28
N GLU A 346 18.32 22.38 -13.10
CA GLU A 346 19.27 21.45 -12.54
C GLU A 346 18.57 20.18 -12.03
N THR A 347 17.51 20.35 -11.25
CA THR A 347 16.65 19.24 -10.78
C THR A 347 16.04 18.48 -11.96
N PHE A 348 15.56 19.19 -13.00
CA PHE A 348 15.01 18.59 -14.20
C PHE A 348 16.04 17.71 -14.91
N ALA A 349 17.24 18.22 -15.16
CA ALA A 349 18.29 17.49 -15.86
C ALA A 349 18.69 16.20 -15.10
N LEU A 350 18.80 16.27 -13.77
CA LEU A 350 19.11 15.11 -12.93
C LEU A 350 17.98 14.08 -12.94
N ALA A 351 16.72 14.53 -12.79
CA ALA A 351 15.57 13.62 -12.76
C ALA A 351 15.30 12.99 -14.13
N ASP A 352 15.39 13.74 -15.22
CA ASP A 352 15.17 13.26 -16.58
C ASP A 352 16.23 12.24 -17.01
N ALA A 353 17.49 12.44 -16.63
CA ALA A 353 18.56 11.47 -16.84
C ALA A 353 18.42 10.22 -15.97
N GLY A 354 17.96 10.37 -14.73
CA GLY A 354 17.82 9.28 -13.77
C GLY A 354 16.57 8.43 -13.99
N PHE A 355 15.45 9.03 -14.42
CA PHE A 355 14.16 8.37 -14.51
C PHE A 355 14.15 7.12 -15.41
N PRO A 356 14.72 7.13 -16.63
CA PRO A 356 14.77 5.93 -17.49
C PRO A 356 15.54 4.78 -16.86
N LEU A 357 16.65 5.05 -16.18
CA LEU A 357 17.43 4.04 -15.47
C LEU A 357 16.64 3.46 -14.28
N PHE A 358 16.01 4.34 -13.52
CA PHE A 358 15.18 3.98 -12.40
C PHE A 358 13.93 3.18 -12.85
N ALA A 359 13.30 3.53 -13.98
CA ALA A 359 12.10 2.90 -14.50
C ALA A 359 12.27 1.42 -14.84
N VAL A 360 13.51 0.94 -15.04
CA VAL A 360 13.80 -0.49 -15.22
C VAL A 360 13.29 -1.34 -14.04
N ASN A 361 13.14 -0.74 -12.83
CA ASN A 361 12.57 -1.44 -11.68
C ASN A 361 11.16 -1.98 -11.97
N PHE A 362 10.34 -1.29 -12.78
CA PHE A 362 8.96 -1.70 -13.08
C PHE A 362 8.90 -3.02 -13.85
N LEU A 363 9.97 -3.41 -14.51
CA LEU A 363 10.06 -4.71 -15.18
C LEU A 363 9.97 -5.88 -14.18
N PHE A 364 10.44 -5.67 -12.95
CA PHE A 364 10.55 -6.69 -11.92
C PHE A 364 9.56 -6.49 -10.76
N SER A 365 9.27 -5.23 -10.41
CA SER A 365 8.47 -4.89 -9.22
C SER A 365 7.07 -5.48 -9.26
N GLY A 366 6.42 -5.52 -10.43
CA GLY A 366 5.10 -6.10 -10.60
C GLY A 366 5.05 -7.58 -10.19
N ILE A 367 6.01 -8.38 -10.67
CA ILE A 367 6.11 -9.80 -10.34
C ILE A 367 6.39 -10.01 -8.86
N ASN A 368 7.24 -9.18 -8.25
CA ASN A 368 7.59 -9.26 -6.84
C ASN A 368 6.41 -8.89 -5.93
N ILE A 369 5.66 -7.83 -6.28
CA ILE A 369 4.44 -7.41 -5.56
C ILE A 369 3.38 -8.51 -5.65
N ALA A 370 3.12 -9.03 -6.86
CA ALA A 370 2.18 -10.11 -7.07
C ALA A 370 2.59 -11.38 -6.32
N SER A 371 3.89 -11.71 -6.27
CA SER A 371 4.42 -12.86 -5.52
C SER A 371 4.15 -12.73 -4.02
N SER A 372 4.51 -11.60 -3.42
CA SER A 372 4.25 -11.35 -2.00
C SER A 372 2.76 -11.44 -1.68
N GLY A 373 1.91 -10.75 -2.45
CA GLY A 373 0.46 -10.75 -2.25
C GLY A 373 -0.19 -12.12 -2.46
N PHE A 374 0.34 -12.92 -3.41
CA PHE A 374 -0.14 -14.29 -3.63
C PHE A 374 0.14 -15.18 -2.42
N PHE A 375 1.36 -15.12 -1.86
CA PHE A 375 1.68 -15.87 -0.63
C PHE A 375 0.89 -15.38 0.58
N THR A 376 0.61 -14.06 0.70
CA THR A 376 -0.28 -13.52 1.74
C THR A 376 -1.68 -14.12 1.62
N ALA A 377 -2.26 -14.14 0.43
CA ALA A 377 -3.59 -14.69 0.17
C ALA A 377 -3.69 -16.20 0.44
N LEU A 378 -2.60 -16.94 0.25
CA LEU A 378 -2.46 -18.36 0.63
C LEU A 378 -2.22 -18.57 2.13
N SER A 379 -2.28 -17.53 2.95
CA SER A 379 -1.96 -17.56 4.38
C SER A 379 -0.52 -18.01 4.69
N ASN A 380 0.41 -17.77 3.76
CA ASN A 380 1.85 -18.02 3.96
C ASN A 380 2.59 -16.73 4.24
N GLY A 381 2.28 -16.10 5.38
CA GLY A 381 2.86 -14.83 5.82
C GLY A 381 4.38 -14.84 5.91
N LYS A 382 4.99 -16.01 6.21
CA LYS A 382 6.46 -16.12 6.29
C LYS A 382 7.14 -15.82 4.95
N VAL A 383 6.68 -16.44 3.89
CA VAL A 383 7.27 -16.25 2.57
C VAL A 383 6.97 -14.85 2.06
N SER A 384 5.75 -14.37 2.24
CA SER A 384 5.37 -13.01 1.88
C SER A 384 6.22 -11.96 2.61
N ALA A 385 6.39 -12.09 3.94
CA ALA A 385 7.21 -11.18 4.73
C ALA A 385 8.68 -11.19 4.31
N ILE A 386 9.26 -12.36 4.02
CA ILE A 386 10.64 -12.46 3.54
C ILE A 386 10.80 -11.73 2.20
N ILE A 387 9.91 -11.97 1.23
CA ILE A 387 9.96 -11.31 -0.08
C ILE A 387 9.84 -9.80 0.11
N SER A 388 8.85 -9.32 0.87
CA SER A 388 8.64 -7.89 1.09
C SER A 388 9.79 -7.23 1.84
N PHE A 389 10.30 -7.83 2.90
CA PHE A 389 11.42 -7.29 3.69
C PHE A 389 12.70 -7.19 2.87
N CYS A 390 13.04 -8.25 2.14
CA CYS A 390 14.22 -8.23 1.27
C CYS A 390 14.06 -7.20 0.15
N ARG A 391 12.87 -7.12 -0.46
CA ARG A 391 12.55 -6.20 -1.54
C ARG A 391 12.61 -4.74 -1.11
N THR A 392 11.89 -4.39 -0.04
CA THR A 392 11.65 -3.00 0.31
C THR A 392 12.71 -2.39 1.23
N LEU A 393 13.50 -3.21 1.92
CA LEU A 393 14.51 -2.71 2.83
C LEU A 393 15.90 -3.24 2.52
N VAL A 394 16.11 -4.57 2.62
CA VAL A 394 17.45 -5.16 2.63
C VAL A 394 18.20 -4.90 1.33
N PHE A 395 17.60 -5.31 0.20
CA PHE A 395 18.28 -5.19 -1.09
C PHE A 395 18.40 -3.74 -1.56
N ILE A 396 17.42 -2.88 -1.27
CA ILE A 396 17.53 -1.45 -1.61
C ILE A 396 18.60 -0.80 -0.75
N ALA A 397 18.63 -1.02 0.57
CA ALA A 397 19.62 -0.42 1.44
C ALA A 397 21.04 -0.85 1.05
N ILE A 398 21.27 -2.15 0.81
CA ILE A 398 22.56 -2.67 0.37
C ILE A 398 22.97 -2.06 -0.98
N SER A 399 22.06 -2.06 -1.96
CA SER A 399 22.33 -1.50 -3.29
C SER A 399 22.64 -0.01 -3.22
N LEU A 400 21.90 0.74 -2.38
CA LEU A 400 22.05 2.19 -2.23
C LEU A 400 23.34 2.58 -1.50
N VAL A 401 23.87 1.72 -0.64
CA VAL A 401 25.18 1.95 -0.01
C VAL A 401 26.32 1.56 -0.94
N ILE A 402 26.21 0.44 -1.65
CA ILE A 402 27.30 -0.10 -2.44
C ILE A 402 27.43 0.58 -3.81
N LEU A 403 26.33 0.67 -4.58
CA LEU A 403 26.40 1.11 -5.98
C LEU A 403 26.84 2.56 -6.14
N PRO A 404 26.40 3.53 -5.33
CA PRO A 404 26.89 4.91 -5.42
C PRO A 404 28.38 5.06 -5.15
N HIS A 405 28.97 4.20 -4.30
CA HIS A 405 30.42 4.22 -4.06
C HIS A 405 31.24 3.95 -5.33
N PHE A 406 30.74 3.09 -6.24
CA PHE A 406 31.44 2.74 -7.48
C PHE A 406 30.99 3.55 -8.71
N LEU A 407 29.72 3.95 -8.76
CA LEU A 407 29.07 4.51 -9.93
C LEU A 407 28.57 5.95 -9.71
N GLY A 408 28.82 6.53 -8.53
CA GLY A 408 28.30 7.87 -8.22
C GLY A 408 26.77 7.93 -8.28
N ILE A 409 26.24 9.01 -8.84
CA ILE A 409 24.79 9.26 -8.94
C ILE A 409 24.07 8.18 -9.75
N THR A 410 24.71 7.63 -10.79
CA THR A 410 24.14 6.53 -11.58
C THR A 410 23.87 5.31 -10.70
N GLY A 411 24.76 5.04 -9.73
CA GLY A 411 24.57 3.98 -8.75
C GLY A 411 23.32 4.17 -7.89
N ALA A 412 22.99 5.41 -7.53
CA ALA A 412 21.74 5.72 -6.83
C ALA A 412 20.50 5.45 -7.70
N TRP A 413 20.55 5.83 -9.00
CA TRP A 413 19.43 5.58 -9.93
C TRP A 413 19.14 4.09 -10.15
N ILE A 414 20.18 3.26 -10.23
CA ILE A 414 20.01 1.82 -10.48
C ILE A 414 19.85 0.98 -9.20
N ALA A 415 19.94 1.59 -8.02
CA ALA A 415 19.84 0.85 -6.74
C ALA A 415 18.51 0.09 -6.61
N VAL A 416 17.38 0.73 -6.96
CA VAL A 416 16.05 0.07 -6.93
C VAL A 416 15.91 -1.01 -8.00
N PRO A 417 16.26 -0.78 -9.28
CA PRO A 417 16.29 -1.85 -10.28
C PRO A 417 17.08 -3.08 -9.87
N VAL A 418 18.27 -2.91 -9.32
CA VAL A 418 19.11 -4.02 -8.85
C VAL A 418 18.43 -4.76 -7.69
N ALA A 419 17.90 -4.04 -6.72
CA ALA A 419 17.17 -4.62 -5.59
C ALA A 419 15.94 -5.43 -6.04
N GLU A 420 15.17 -4.90 -7.00
CA GLU A 420 14.00 -5.59 -7.55
C GLU A 420 14.42 -6.83 -8.37
N PHE A 421 15.52 -6.79 -9.09
CA PHE A 421 16.07 -7.95 -9.79
C PHE A 421 16.52 -9.05 -8.81
N LEU A 422 17.22 -8.70 -7.73
CA LEU A 422 17.59 -9.66 -6.68
C LEU A 422 16.34 -10.26 -6.01
N THR A 423 15.32 -9.45 -5.81
CA THR A 423 14.04 -9.91 -5.27
C THR A 423 13.34 -10.86 -6.25
N LEU A 424 13.42 -10.61 -7.56
CA LEU A 424 12.86 -11.51 -8.56
C LEU A 424 13.49 -12.91 -8.49
N ILE A 425 14.80 -13.00 -8.27
CA ILE A 425 15.49 -14.27 -8.05
C ILE A 425 14.95 -14.96 -6.80
N LEU A 426 14.82 -14.23 -5.69
CA LEU A 426 14.25 -14.76 -4.45
C LEU A 426 12.80 -15.24 -4.65
N SER A 427 11.98 -14.43 -5.32
CA SER A 427 10.58 -14.78 -5.66
C SER A 427 10.53 -16.04 -6.49
N ALA A 428 11.35 -16.17 -7.54
CA ALA A 428 11.43 -17.35 -8.39
C ALA A 428 11.82 -18.61 -7.60
N LEU A 429 12.76 -18.52 -6.68
CA LEU A 429 13.15 -19.64 -5.80
C LEU A 429 11.98 -20.05 -4.88
N MET A 430 11.24 -19.10 -4.34
CA MET A 430 10.06 -19.39 -3.53
C MET A 430 8.94 -20.03 -4.37
N HIS A 431 8.69 -19.51 -5.57
CA HIS A 431 7.71 -20.11 -6.48
C HIS A 431 8.10 -21.52 -6.87
N LYS A 432 9.37 -21.77 -7.21
CA LYS A 432 9.88 -23.13 -7.50
C LYS A 432 9.58 -24.07 -6.33
N LYS A 433 9.89 -23.65 -5.10
CA LYS A 433 9.72 -24.46 -3.89
C LYS A 433 8.25 -24.81 -3.58
N TYR A 434 7.33 -23.85 -3.75
CA TYR A 434 5.95 -23.99 -3.26
C TYR A 434 4.92 -24.32 -4.35
N PHE A 435 5.27 -24.18 -5.64
CA PHE A 435 4.33 -24.43 -6.75
C PHE A 435 4.84 -25.45 -7.79
N LEU A 436 6.16 -25.59 -7.94
CA LEU A 436 6.73 -26.43 -8.99
C LEU A 436 7.37 -27.71 -8.45
N THR A 437 7.93 -27.69 -7.23
CA THR A 437 8.56 -28.87 -6.64
C THR A 437 7.47 -29.82 -6.11
N PRO A 438 7.42 -31.09 -6.55
CA PRO A 438 6.49 -32.07 -5.99
C PRO A 438 6.72 -32.30 -4.49
N GLY A 439 5.65 -32.47 -3.72
CA GLY A 439 5.71 -32.77 -2.29
C GLY A 439 4.62 -32.06 -1.48
N GLU A 440 4.56 -32.35 -0.16
CA GLU A 440 3.54 -31.83 0.78
C GLU A 440 3.39 -30.29 0.84
N ARG A 441 4.38 -29.54 0.34
CA ARG A 441 4.38 -28.09 0.32
C ARG A 441 3.87 -27.48 -0.96
N ASN A 442 3.50 -28.30 -1.96
CA ASN A 442 3.04 -27.81 -3.26
C ASN A 442 1.56 -27.44 -3.19
N TYR A 443 1.24 -26.17 -3.33
CA TYR A 443 -0.14 -25.66 -3.27
C TYR A 443 -1.05 -26.18 -4.39
N PHE A 444 -0.49 -26.78 -5.45
CA PHE A 444 -1.27 -27.36 -6.56
C PHE A 444 -1.47 -28.88 -6.44
N GLN A 445 -0.88 -29.54 -5.45
CA GLN A 445 -0.84 -31.01 -5.35
C GLN A 445 -1.31 -31.56 -3.99
N GLN A 446 -1.85 -30.74 -3.09
CA GLN A 446 -2.18 -31.14 -1.72
C GLN A 446 -3.27 -32.22 -1.56
N ASP A 447 -3.85 -32.76 -2.65
CA ASP A 447 -4.92 -33.78 -2.61
C ASP A 447 -4.48 -35.20 -3.00
N ILE A 448 -3.17 -35.50 -3.10
CA ILE A 448 -2.70 -36.85 -3.51
C ILE A 448 -2.36 -37.76 -2.32
N ILE A 449 -2.53 -37.27 -1.08
CA ILE A 449 -2.29 -38.08 0.11
C ILE A 449 -3.56 -38.11 0.97
N LEU A 450 -4.49 -38.96 0.62
CA LEU A 450 -5.46 -39.65 1.44
C LEU A 450 -5.60 -41.10 0.98
#